data_fce0f5ec74d6716b6ff211825d3c67c9
#
_entry.id   fce0f5ec74d6716b6ff211825d3c67c9
#
_cell.length_a   1.000
_cell.length_b   1.000
_cell.length_c   1.000
_cell.angle_alpha   90.00
_cell.angle_beta   90.00
_cell.angle_gamma   90.00
#
_symmetry.space_group_name_H-M   'P 1'
#
loop_
_entity.id
_entity.type
_entity.pdbx_description
1 polymer ?
#
loop_
_entity_poly.entity_id
_entity_poly.type
_entity_poly.pdbx_seq_one_letter_code
_entity_poly.pdbx_strand_id
1 'polypeptide(L)'
;MNYDKIIYRIIKLDKSVYLDLISVPASLQRALAIWVASATISLLAILNLFTTAVDYMAEELPLFTQMLIESGASEEDISSFNEAIGFFIDLPPALSPSATSIAGQVFFGLVGLAIQIGIIYLLLKTLFRRESRWQDTLVVVGFSTIPLFFTLLSLFVSSIVVKATIIFFLTLFSLLTLGSGIKQVNDLRNIETVLLVIAFVVVPNILLPLIGF
;
A
#
# COMPACT_ATOMS: atom_id res chain seq x y z
N MET A 1 -10.19 -15.26 21.94
CA MET A 1 -10.82 -14.56 20.80
C MET A 1 -10.56 -15.38 19.55
N ASN A 2 -11.60 -15.75 18.79
CA ASN A 2 -11.44 -16.60 17.59
C ASN A 2 -11.09 -15.71 16.39
N TYR A 3 -9.88 -15.86 15.85
CA TYR A 3 -9.35 -15.00 14.78
C TYR A 3 -10.08 -15.14 13.45
N ASP A 4 -10.57 -16.34 13.13
CA ASP A 4 -11.32 -16.56 11.90
C ASP A 4 -12.58 -15.68 11.86
N LYS A 5 -13.21 -15.51 13.01
CA LYS A 5 -14.37 -14.61 13.15
C LYS A 5 -13.98 -13.14 13.00
N ILE A 6 -12.80 -12.74 13.46
CA ILE A 6 -12.31 -11.35 13.32
C ILE A 6 -12.03 -11.03 11.86
N ILE A 7 -11.24 -11.87 11.19
CA ILE A 7 -10.93 -11.71 9.75
C ILE A 7 -12.22 -11.62 8.94
N TYR A 8 -13.14 -12.54 9.19
CA TYR A 8 -14.46 -12.54 8.53
C TYR A 8 -15.26 -11.25 8.77
N ARG A 9 -15.28 -10.75 10.02
CA ARG A 9 -15.97 -9.48 10.36
C ARG A 9 -15.32 -8.28 9.70
N ILE A 10 -13.98 -8.23 9.61
CA ILE A 10 -13.25 -7.16 8.91
C ILE A 10 -13.57 -7.18 7.41
N ILE A 11 -13.54 -8.36 6.80
CA ILE A 11 -13.89 -8.53 5.38
C ILE A 11 -15.34 -8.12 5.11
N LYS A 12 -16.25 -8.36 6.05
CA LYS A 12 -17.64 -7.89 5.98
C LYS A 12 -17.85 -6.41 6.32
N LEU A 13 -16.78 -5.66 6.59
CA LEU A 13 -16.83 -4.26 7.04
C LEU A 13 -17.69 -4.09 8.32
N ASP A 14 -17.70 -5.09 9.20
CA ASP A 14 -18.37 -4.98 10.51
C ASP A 14 -17.56 -4.04 11.41
N LYS A 15 -18.06 -2.82 11.53
CA LYS A 15 -17.38 -1.73 12.25
C LYS A 15 -17.18 -2.04 13.74
N SER A 16 -18.11 -2.81 14.36
CA SER A 16 -18.04 -3.10 15.78
C SER A 16 -16.85 -3.96 16.18
N VAL A 17 -16.24 -4.70 15.20
CA VAL A 17 -15.03 -5.49 15.45
C VAL A 17 -13.86 -4.64 15.97
N TYR A 18 -13.75 -3.39 15.54
CA TYR A 18 -12.66 -2.52 15.97
C TYR A 18 -12.79 -2.09 17.44
N LEU A 19 -14.02 -1.92 17.94
CA LEU A 19 -14.26 -1.67 19.38
C LEU A 19 -13.86 -2.87 20.23
N ASP A 20 -14.19 -4.08 19.76
CA ASP A 20 -13.76 -5.31 20.43
C ASP A 20 -12.23 -5.44 20.44
N LEU A 21 -11.57 -5.10 19.32
CA LEU A 21 -10.12 -5.20 19.18
C LEU A 21 -9.37 -4.24 20.11
N ILE A 22 -9.78 -2.98 20.20
CA ILE A 22 -9.11 -2.00 21.09
C ILE A 22 -9.26 -2.32 22.56
N SER A 23 -10.28 -3.10 22.93
CA SER A 23 -10.50 -3.53 24.31
C SER A 23 -9.54 -4.64 24.78
N VAL A 24 -8.85 -5.31 23.86
CA VAL A 24 -7.97 -6.45 24.16
C VAL A 24 -6.52 -6.00 24.29
N PRO A 25 -5.85 -6.17 25.44
CA PRO A 25 -4.47 -5.67 25.68
C PRO A 25 -3.43 -6.15 24.67
N ALA A 26 -3.55 -7.38 24.17
CA ALA A 26 -2.63 -7.96 23.19
C ALA A 26 -2.88 -7.50 21.75
N SER A 27 -3.91 -6.69 21.47
CA SER A 27 -4.26 -6.26 20.12
C SER A 27 -3.21 -5.36 19.48
N LEU A 28 -2.51 -4.56 20.26
CA LEU A 28 -1.45 -3.68 19.78
C LEU A 28 -0.30 -4.46 19.12
N GLN A 29 0.23 -5.48 19.82
CA GLN A 29 1.32 -6.31 19.29
C GLN A 29 0.87 -7.07 18.04
N ARG A 30 -0.36 -7.56 18.03
CA ARG A 30 -0.94 -8.30 16.90
C ARG A 30 -1.18 -7.39 15.70
N ALA A 31 -1.68 -6.18 15.94
CA ALA A 31 -1.86 -5.17 14.89
C ALA A 31 -0.53 -4.87 14.20
N LEU A 32 0.55 -4.69 14.98
CA LEU A 32 1.88 -4.47 14.43
C LEU A 32 2.38 -5.67 13.62
N ALA A 33 2.21 -6.90 14.15
CA ALA A 33 2.59 -8.12 13.45
C ALA A 33 1.81 -8.31 12.12
N ILE A 34 0.50 -8.07 12.15
CA ILE A 34 -0.36 -8.11 10.95
C ILE A 34 0.10 -7.07 9.94
N TRP A 35 0.36 -5.84 10.39
CA TRP A 35 0.82 -4.78 9.52
C TRP A 35 2.16 -5.13 8.85
N VAL A 36 3.16 -5.58 9.62
CA VAL A 36 4.47 -5.98 9.08
C VAL A 36 4.32 -7.09 8.04
N ALA A 37 3.54 -8.13 8.37
CA ALA A 37 3.33 -9.26 7.46
C ALA A 37 2.59 -8.82 6.18
N SER A 38 1.52 -8.04 6.29
CA SER A 38 0.76 -7.55 5.12
C SER A 38 1.58 -6.58 4.27
N ALA A 39 2.38 -5.70 4.89
CA ALA A 39 3.28 -4.80 4.19
C ALA A 39 4.35 -5.57 3.40
N THR A 40 4.95 -6.60 4.01
CA THR A 40 5.93 -7.46 3.34
C THR A 40 5.33 -8.18 2.14
N ILE A 41 4.13 -8.77 2.30
CA ILE A 41 3.43 -9.47 1.21
C ILE A 41 3.08 -8.49 0.08
N SER A 42 2.55 -7.32 0.43
CA SER A 42 2.19 -6.29 -0.57
C SER A 42 3.42 -5.79 -1.33
N LEU A 43 4.54 -5.61 -0.62
CA LEU A 43 5.81 -5.22 -1.25
C LEU A 43 6.27 -6.27 -2.26
N LEU A 44 6.26 -7.55 -1.89
CA LEU A 44 6.61 -8.64 -2.80
C LEU A 44 5.68 -8.70 -4.02
N ALA A 45 4.37 -8.45 -3.82
CA ALA A 45 3.41 -8.39 -4.90
C ALA A 45 3.67 -7.22 -5.87
N ILE A 46 4.02 -6.03 -5.34
CA ILE A 46 4.35 -4.85 -6.13
C ILE A 46 5.66 -5.06 -6.90
N LEU A 47 6.69 -5.61 -6.26
CA LEU A 47 7.95 -5.93 -6.91
C LEU A 47 7.76 -6.94 -8.05
N ASN A 48 6.94 -7.99 -7.80
CA ASN A 48 6.61 -8.96 -8.84
C ASN A 48 5.79 -8.34 -9.98
N LEU A 49 4.88 -7.41 -9.71
CA LEU A 49 4.18 -6.65 -10.75
C LEU A 49 5.16 -5.83 -11.57
N PHE A 50 6.08 -5.13 -10.91
CA PHE A 50 7.09 -4.30 -11.57
C PHE A 50 8.01 -5.13 -12.47
N THR A 51 8.57 -6.23 -11.97
CA THR A 51 9.41 -7.13 -12.79
C THR A 51 8.65 -7.68 -13.99
N THR A 52 7.39 -8.11 -13.80
CA THR A 52 6.55 -8.56 -14.94
C THR A 52 6.30 -7.45 -15.94
N ALA A 53 6.17 -6.19 -15.50
CA ALA A 53 5.99 -5.05 -16.40
C ALA A 53 7.27 -4.76 -17.20
N VAL A 54 8.42 -4.85 -16.56
CA VAL A 54 9.72 -4.66 -17.21
C VAL A 54 9.98 -5.74 -18.25
N ASP A 55 9.74 -7.01 -17.87
CA ASP A 55 9.89 -8.14 -18.81
C ASP A 55 8.99 -7.96 -20.04
N TYR A 56 7.73 -7.58 -19.82
CA TYR A 56 6.79 -7.28 -20.91
C TYR A 56 7.28 -6.13 -21.80
N MET A 57 7.77 -5.03 -21.20
CA MET A 57 8.31 -3.91 -21.99
C MET A 57 9.54 -4.33 -22.79
N ALA A 58 10.43 -5.15 -22.24
CA ALA A 58 11.61 -5.65 -22.94
C ALA A 58 11.24 -6.55 -24.13
N GLU A 59 10.24 -7.41 -23.99
CA GLU A 59 9.74 -8.27 -25.07
C GLU A 59 9.07 -7.48 -26.19
N GLU A 60 8.33 -6.43 -25.87
CA GLU A 60 7.56 -5.63 -26.83
C GLU A 60 8.36 -4.45 -27.43
N LEU A 61 9.53 -4.11 -26.87
CA LEU A 61 10.33 -2.96 -27.33
C LEU A 61 10.66 -2.99 -28.82
N PRO A 62 11.02 -4.14 -29.46
CA PRO A 62 11.27 -4.19 -30.89
C PRO A 62 10.04 -3.85 -31.72
N LEU A 63 8.85 -4.29 -31.28
CA LEU A 63 7.59 -3.99 -31.95
C LEU A 63 7.24 -2.50 -31.88
N PHE A 64 7.38 -1.89 -30.69
CA PHE A 64 7.16 -0.45 -30.52
C PHE A 64 8.13 0.38 -31.34
N THR A 65 9.41 0.00 -31.38
CA THR A 65 10.42 0.66 -32.21
C THR A 65 10.05 0.59 -33.70
N GLN A 66 9.60 -0.57 -34.16
CA GLN A 66 9.13 -0.72 -35.56
C GLN A 66 7.91 0.17 -35.85
N MET A 67 6.93 0.23 -34.97
CA MET A 67 5.76 1.09 -35.08
C MET A 67 6.15 2.58 -35.18
N LEU A 68 7.14 3.02 -34.40
CA LEU A 68 7.68 4.39 -34.46
C LEU A 68 8.32 4.67 -35.85
N ILE A 69 9.11 3.76 -36.37
CA ILE A 69 9.70 3.85 -37.70
C ILE A 69 8.60 3.97 -38.79
N GLU A 70 7.60 3.10 -38.73
CA GLU A 70 6.48 3.09 -39.70
C GLU A 70 5.62 4.36 -39.57
N SER A 71 5.53 4.98 -38.40
CA SER A 71 4.84 6.26 -38.19
C SER A 71 5.61 7.49 -38.70
N GLY A 72 6.87 7.32 -39.12
CA GLY A 72 7.72 8.39 -39.58
C GLY A 72 8.40 9.19 -38.49
N ALA A 73 8.56 8.61 -37.27
CA ALA A 73 9.31 9.23 -36.21
C ALA A 73 10.78 9.44 -36.63
N SER A 74 11.41 10.50 -36.13
CA SER A 74 12.81 10.78 -36.42
C SER A 74 13.74 9.77 -35.70
N GLU A 75 14.97 9.59 -36.24
CA GLU A 75 15.97 8.74 -35.58
C GLU A 75 16.28 9.22 -34.13
N GLU A 76 16.22 10.53 -33.89
CA GLU A 76 16.41 11.13 -32.58
C GLU A 76 15.27 10.76 -31.60
N ASP A 77 14.03 10.79 -32.08
CA ASP A 77 12.86 10.39 -31.26
C ASP A 77 12.92 8.90 -30.89
N ILE A 78 13.32 8.06 -31.87
CA ILE A 78 13.45 6.61 -31.66
C ILE A 78 14.58 6.30 -30.68
N SER A 79 15.74 6.99 -30.80
CA SER A 79 16.85 6.84 -29.87
C SER A 79 16.45 7.25 -28.45
N SER A 80 15.82 8.41 -28.31
CA SER A 80 15.35 8.93 -27.02
C SER A 80 14.34 8.01 -26.37
N PHE A 81 13.42 7.43 -27.14
CA PHE A 81 12.45 6.42 -26.66
C PHE A 81 13.17 5.17 -26.17
N ASN A 82 14.11 4.62 -26.96
CA ASN A 82 14.84 3.41 -26.60
C ASN A 82 15.72 3.62 -25.35
N GLU A 83 16.36 4.78 -25.22
CA GLU A 83 17.12 5.14 -24.02
C GLU A 83 16.22 5.22 -22.77
N ALA A 84 15.06 5.88 -22.89
CA ALA A 84 14.11 6.00 -21.80
C ALA A 84 13.58 4.62 -21.34
N ILE A 85 13.22 3.74 -22.27
CA ILE A 85 12.77 2.39 -21.95
C ILE A 85 13.93 1.53 -21.42
N GLY A 86 15.12 1.64 -22.03
CA GLY A 86 16.35 0.96 -21.57
C GLY A 86 16.65 1.27 -20.11
N PHE A 87 16.53 2.53 -19.70
CA PHE A 87 16.67 2.92 -18.30
C PHE A 87 15.75 2.13 -17.37
N PHE A 88 14.48 1.94 -17.73
CA PHE A 88 13.54 1.15 -16.94
C PHE A 88 13.85 -0.34 -16.95
N ILE A 89 14.33 -0.87 -18.08
CA ILE A 89 14.72 -2.28 -18.23
C ILE A 89 15.96 -2.59 -17.37
N ASP A 90 16.89 -1.67 -17.25
CA ASP A 90 18.15 -1.83 -16.48
C ASP A 90 17.97 -1.58 -14.97
N LEU A 91 16.82 -1.05 -14.53
CA LEU A 91 16.51 -0.82 -13.11
C LEU A 91 16.38 -2.09 -12.25
N PRO A 92 15.92 -3.27 -12.73
CA PRO A 92 15.67 -4.45 -11.91
C PRO A 92 16.84 -4.93 -11.03
N PRO A 93 18.12 -4.86 -11.42
CA PRO A 93 19.20 -5.28 -10.54
C PRO A 93 19.27 -4.50 -9.23
N ALA A 94 18.90 -3.21 -9.26
CA ALA A 94 18.85 -2.36 -8.07
C ALA A 94 17.60 -2.63 -7.21
N LEU A 95 16.55 -3.16 -7.82
CA LEU A 95 15.27 -3.50 -7.19
C LEU A 95 15.12 -5.00 -6.90
N SER A 96 16.13 -5.83 -7.24
CA SER A 96 16.07 -7.25 -6.96
C SER A 96 15.90 -7.48 -5.45
N PRO A 97 14.97 -8.33 -5.01
CA PRO A 97 14.64 -8.51 -3.60
C PRO A 97 15.76 -9.26 -2.87
N SER A 98 16.86 -8.57 -2.58
CA SER A 98 17.82 -9.09 -1.61
C SER A 98 17.21 -9.01 -0.21
N ALA A 99 17.57 -9.94 0.67
CA ALA A 99 17.09 -9.91 2.06
C ALA A 99 17.39 -8.57 2.76
N THR A 100 18.50 -7.92 2.42
CA THR A 100 18.89 -6.59 2.93
C THR A 100 17.99 -5.48 2.37
N SER A 101 17.59 -5.53 1.10
CA SER A 101 16.68 -4.53 0.51
C SER A 101 15.26 -4.68 1.07
N ILE A 102 14.78 -5.89 1.27
CA ILE A 102 13.48 -6.16 1.92
C ILE A 102 13.50 -5.65 3.36
N ALA A 103 14.54 -5.96 4.14
CA ALA A 103 14.67 -5.50 5.51
C ALA A 103 14.73 -3.97 5.60
N GLY A 104 15.47 -3.31 4.71
CA GLY A 104 15.50 -1.86 4.59
C GLY A 104 14.12 -1.27 4.28
N GLN A 105 13.41 -1.81 3.30
CA GLN A 105 12.07 -1.33 2.93
C GLN A 105 11.04 -1.56 4.04
N VAL A 106 11.11 -2.68 4.77
CA VAL A 106 10.27 -2.91 5.96
C VAL A 106 10.59 -1.88 7.04
N PHE A 107 11.86 -1.57 7.29
CA PHE A 107 12.26 -0.55 8.25
C PHE A 107 11.73 0.84 7.86
N PHE A 108 11.94 1.28 6.62
CA PHE A 108 11.38 2.54 6.13
C PHE A 108 9.85 2.54 6.12
N GLY A 109 9.23 1.40 5.83
CA GLY A 109 7.79 1.21 5.98
C GLY A 109 7.30 1.44 7.41
N LEU A 110 8.03 0.97 8.42
CA LEU A 110 7.71 1.23 9.83
C LEU A 110 7.80 2.71 10.19
N VAL A 111 8.82 3.41 9.67
CA VAL A 111 8.94 4.87 9.84
C VAL A 111 7.76 5.57 9.18
N GLY A 112 7.42 5.19 7.95
CA GLY A 112 6.26 5.71 7.23
C GLY A 112 4.95 5.47 7.98
N LEU A 113 4.76 4.27 8.56
CA LEU A 113 3.62 3.94 9.39
C LEU A 113 3.54 4.84 10.64
N ALA A 114 4.67 5.06 11.32
CA ALA A 114 4.70 5.93 12.48
C ALA A 114 4.28 7.36 12.12
N ILE A 115 4.76 7.88 10.98
CA ILE A 115 4.36 9.19 10.44
C ILE A 115 2.85 9.19 10.13
N GLN A 116 2.34 8.18 9.45
CA GLN A 116 0.91 8.06 9.11
C GLN A 116 0.02 8.04 10.35
N ILE A 117 0.37 7.25 11.36
CA ILE A 117 -0.36 7.20 12.64
C ILE A 117 -0.28 8.55 13.34
N GLY A 118 0.89 9.18 13.36
CA GLY A 118 1.09 10.51 13.92
C GLY A 118 0.19 11.55 13.27
N ILE A 119 0.07 11.54 11.94
CA ILE A 119 -0.81 12.44 11.17
C ILE A 119 -2.28 12.22 11.57
N ILE A 120 -2.74 10.95 11.56
CA ILE A 120 -4.12 10.63 11.95
C ILE A 120 -4.38 11.12 13.38
N TYR A 121 -3.48 10.79 14.31
CA TYR A 121 -3.61 11.18 15.71
C TYR A 121 -3.67 12.70 15.89
N LEU A 122 -2.78 13.45 15.21
CA LEU A 122 -2.77 14.90 15.24
C LEU A 122 -4.08 15.48 14.68
N LEU A 123 -4.55 14.99 13.53
CA LEU A 123 -5.81 15.46 12.94
C LEU A 123 -7.00 15.15 13.85
N LEU A 124 -7.07 13.97 14.44
CA LEU A 124 -8.11 13.61 15.40
C LEU A 124 -8.14 14.56 16.59
N LYS A 125 -6.97 14.86 17.16
CA LYS A 125 -6.86 15.66 18.37
C LYS A 125 -7.04 17.17 18.11
N THR A 126 -6.43 17.71 17.05
CA THR A 126 -6.37 19.15 16.79
C THR A 126 -7.55 19.64 15.94
N LEU A 127 -7.84 18.96 14.84
CA LEU A 127 -8.85 19.39 13.86
C LEU A 127 -10.25 18.91 14.27
N PHE A 128 -10.38 17.64 14.65
CA PHE A 128 -11.69 17.06 14.98
C PHE A 128 -12.00 17.05 16.47
N ARG A 129 -11.04 17.45 17.32
CA ARG A 129 -11.18 17.56 18.79
C ARG A 129 -11.71 16.28 19.43
N ARG A 130 -11.23 15.14 18.95
CA ARG A 130 -11.60 13.81 19.46
C ARG A 130 -10.57 13.33 20.50
N GLU A 131 -11.05 12.69 21.56
CA GLU A 131 -10.20 11.98 22.51
C GLU A 131 -9.84 10.61 21.88
N SER A 132 -8.67 10.55 21.25
CA SER A 132 -8.14 9.33 20.66
C SER A 132 -6.82 8.95 21.31
N ARG A 133 -6.59 7.64 21.50
CA ARG A 133 -5.29 7.11 21.89
C ARG A 133 -4.53 6.68 20.63
N TRP A 134 -3.23 6.99 20.57
CA TRP A 134 -2.41 6.56 19.43
C TRP A 134 -2.40 5.03 19.27
N GLN A 135 -2.51 4.29 20.40
CA GLN A 135 -2.61 2.83 20.40
C GLN A 135 -3.85 2.32 19.68
N ASP A 136 -5.00 2.96 19.90
CA ASP A 136 -6.26 2.58 19.25
C ASP A 136 -6.16 2.83 17.73
N THR A 137 -5.54 3.94 17.33
CA THR A 137 -5.26 4.24 15.91
C THR A 137 -4.35 3.17 15.30
N LEU A 138 -3.27 2.76 15.97
CA LEU A 138 -2.37 1.73 15.48
C LEU A 138 -3.07 0.37 15.35
N VAL A 139 -3.94 0.02 16.30
CA VAL A 139 -4.75 -1.21 16.22
C VAL A 139 -5.66 -1.17 14.99
N VAL A 140 -6.36 -0.06 14.77
CA VAL A 140 -7.22 0.10 13.59
C VAL A 140 -6.41 0.00 12.30
N VAL A 141 -5.30 0.73 12.19
CA VAL A 141 -4.44 0.71 11.00
C VAL A 141 -3.91 -0.70 10.75
N GLY A 142 -3.37 -1.38 11.78
CA GLY A 142 -2.82 -2.72 11.61
C GLY A 142 -3.85 -3.75 11.14
N PHE A 143 -5.02 -3.79 11.77
CA PHE A 143 -6.06 -4.74 11.37
C PHE A 143 -6.74 -4.39 10.04
N SER A 144 -6.75 -3.12 9.65
CA SER A 144 -7.30 -2.70 8.35
C SER A 144 -6.45 -3.18 7.16
N THR A 145 -5.20 -3.60 7.38
CA THR A 145 -4.34 -4.15 6.32
C THR A 145 -4.56 -5.64 6.05
N ILE A 146 -5.46 -6.32 6.79
CA ILE A 146 -5.79 -7.74 6.55
C ILE A 146 -6.14 -8.03 5.08
N PRO A 147 -6.91 -7.22 4.35
CA PRO A 147 -7.18 -7.46 2.94
C PRO A 147 -5.92 -7.55 2.08
N LEU A 148 -4.84 -6.86 2.46
CA LEU A 148 -3.58 -6.87 1.72
C LEU A 148 -2.86 -8.23 1.73
N PHE A 149 -3.17 -9.14 2.67
CA PHE A 149 -2.67 -10.52 2.60
C PHE A 149 -3.09 -11.23 1.30
N PHE A 150 -4.24 -10.89 0.76
CA PHE A 150 -4.73 -11.47 -0.49
C PHE A 150 -3.98 -10.98 -1.73
N THR A 151 -3.11 -9.95 -1.62
CA THR A 151 -2.21 -9.57 -2.71
C THR A 151 -1.23 -10.69 -3.06
N LEU A 152 -1.02 -11.66 -2.15
CA LEU A 152 -0.29 -12.90 -2.43
C LEU A 152 -0.86 -13.62 -3.66
N LEU A 153 -2.15 -13.54 -3.91
CA LEU A 153 -2.79 -14.15 -5.08
C LEU A 153 -2.25 -13.59 -6.41
N SER A 154 -1.80 -12.34 -6.43
CA SER A 154 -1.22 -11.74 -7.63
C SER A 154 0.09 -12.40 -8.07
N LEU A 155 0.83 -13.04 -7.15
CA LEU A 155 2.09 -13.74 -7.45
C LEU A 155 1.89 -14.97 -8.34
N PHE A 156 0.69 -15.56 -8.33
CA PHE A 156 0.34 -16.77 -9.09
C PHE A 156 -0.31 -16.45 -10.45
N VAL A 157 -0.47 -15.18 -10.78
CA VAL A 157 -1.08 -14.73 -12.03
C VAL A 157 0.02 -14.25 -12.98
N SER A 158 -0.04 -14.62 -14.26
CA SER A 158 0.91 -14.16 -15.27
C SER A 158 0.53 -12.80 -15.88
N SER A 159 -0.77 -12.52 -16.03
CA SER A 159 -1.25 -11.29 -16.64
C SER A 159 -0.99 -10.07 -15.78
N ILE A 160 -0.26 -9.09 -16.31
CA ILE A 160 0.07 -7.82 -15.66
C ILE A 160 -1.20 -7.02 -15.29
N VAL A 161 -2.20 -6.99 -16.17
CA VAL A 161 -3.46 -6.28 -15.95
C VAL A 161 -4.22 -6.90 -14.77
N VAL A 162 -4.27 -8.24 -14.70
CA VAL A 162 -4.94 -8.94 -13.60
C VAL A 162 -4.20 -8.75 -12.30
N LYS A 163 -2.85 -8.82 -12.29
CA LYS A 163 -2.03 -8.50 -11.11
C LYS A 163 -2.32 -7.10 -10.58
N ALA A 164 -2.22 -6.10 -11.45
CA ALA A 164 -2.47 -4.70 -11.09
C ALA A 164 -3.89 -4.51 -10.54
N THR A 165 -4.87 -5.15 -11.17
CA THR A 165 -6.28 -5.10 -10.75
C THR A 165 -6.46 -5.67 -9.34
N ILE A 166 -5.88 -6.85 -9.06
CA ILE A 166 -5.93 -7.47 -7.72
C ILE A 166 -5.33 -6.54 -6.66
N ILE A 167 -4.12 -6.04 -6.91
CA ILE A 167 -3.41 -5.15 -5.97
C ILE A 167 -4.22 -3.87 -5.74
N PHE A 168 -4.74 -3.25 -6.79
CA PHE A 168 -5.53 -2.03 -6.73
C PHE A 168 -6.80 -2.21 -5.89
N PHE A 169 -7.61 -3.24 -6.17
CA PHE A 169 -8.86 -3.46 -5.44
C PHE A 169 -8.62 -3.81 -3.97
N LEU A 170 -7.59 -4.61 -3.67
CA LEU A 170 -7.26 -4.95 -2.28
C LEU A 170 -6.73 -3.74 -1.49
N THR A 171 -5.98 -2.84 -2.15
CA THR A 171 -5.56 -1.57 -1.55
C THR A 171 -6.77 -0.67 -1.26
N LEU A 172 -7.69 -0.50 -2.21
CA LEU A 172 -8.93 0.25 -1.98
C LEU A 172 -9.75 -0.36 -0.85
N PHE A 173 -9.86 -1.69 -0.81
CA PHE A 173 -10.59 -2.38 0.25
C PHE A 173 -9.93 -2.18 1.62
N SER A 174 -8.60 -2.19 1.70
CA SER A 174 -7.86 -1.85 2.92
C SER A 174 -8.15 -0.41 3.38
N LEU A 175 -8.23 0.56 2.47
CA LEU A 175 -8.60 1.94 2.82
C LEU A 175 -10.05 2.06 3.30
N LEU A 176 -10.97 1.28 2.75
CA LEU A 176 -12.37 1.23 3.22
C LEU A 176 -12.46 0.63 4.63
N THR A 177 -11.71 -0.44 4.92
CA THR A 177 -11.64 -1.03 6.26
C THR A 177 -11.02 -0.05 7.26
N LEU A 178 -9.96 0.68 6.87
CA LEU A 178 -9.33 1.72 7.65
C LEU A 178 -10.34 2.84 8.01
N GLY A 179 -11.02 3.38 7.00
CA GLY A 179 -12.03 4.42 7.19
C GLY A 179 -13.15 3.95 8.11
N SER A 180 -13.64 2.71 7.91
CA SER A 180 -14.67 2.11 8.78
C SER A 180 -14.21 2.00 10.23
N GLY A 181 -12.98 1.55 10.47
CA GLY A 181 -12.42 1.38 11.81
C GLY A 181 -12.19 2.71 12.51
N ILE A 182 -11.52 3.67 11.85
CA ILE A 182 -11.27 5.00 12.42
C ILE A 182 -12.58 5.71 12.76
N LYS A 183 -13.56 5.63 11.84
CA LYS A 183 -14.89 6.20 12.06
C LYS A 183 -15.55 5.66 13.32
N GLN A 184 -15.55 4.34 13.48
CA GLN A 184 -16.22 3.66 14.58
C GLN A 184 -15.55 3.94 15.93
N VAL A 185 -14.21 3.90 15.96
CA VAL A 185 -13.44 4.07 17.20
C VAL A 185 -13.49 5.51 17.70
N ASN A 186 -13.56 6.49 16.80
CA ASN A 186 -13.51 7.92 17.15
C ASN A 186 -14.84 8.65 16.94
N ASP A 187 -15.92 7.94 16.66
CA ASP A 187 -17.27 8.50 16.41
C ASP A 187 -17.25 9.67 15.39
N LEU A 188 -16.65 9.43 14.23
CA LEU A 188 -16.48 10.44 13.19
C LEU A 188 -17.66 10.51 12.24
N ARG A 189 -17.91 11.72 11.69
CA ARG A 189 -18.81 11.90 10.54
C ARG A 189 -18.15 11.34 9.26
N ASN A 190 -18.97 11.06 8.25
CA ASN A 190 -18.45 10.54 6.96
C ASN A 190 -17.39 11.45 6.35
N ILE A 191 -17.61 12.76 6.34
CA ILE A 191 -16.68 13.72 5.75
C ILE A 191 -15.34 13.76 6.51
N GLU A 192 -15.37 13.72 7.84
CA GLU A 192 -14.18 13.67 8.68
C GLU A 192 -13.35 12.40 8.40
N THR A 193 -14.05 11.26 8.23
CA THR A 193 -13.43 9.99 7.88
C THR A 193 -12.75 10.04 6.51
N VAL A 194 -13.43 10.57 5.50
CA VAL A 194 -12.86 10.72 4.15
C VAL A 194 -11.63 11.61 4.17
N LEU A 195 -11.68 12.76 4.86
CA LEU A 195 -10.53 13.65 4.99
C LEU A 195 -9.33 12.97 5.68
N LEU A 196 -9.58 12.16 6.71
CA LEU A 196 -8.51 11.40 7.39
C LEU A 196 -7.90 10.33 6.49
N VAL A 197 -8.72 9.58 5.73
CA VAL A 197 -8.20 8.56 4.80
C VAL A 197 -7.41 9.22 3.67
N ILE A 198 -7.87 10.35 3.14
CA ILE A 198 -7.11 11.13 2.14
C ILE A 198 -5.78 11.61 2.75
N ALA A 199 -5.80 12.18 3.94
CA ALA A 199 -4.58 12.64 4.62
C ALA A 199 -3.60 11.48 4.89
N PHE A 200 -4.10 10.32 5.28
CA PHE A 200 -3.29 9.10 5.49
C PHE A 200 -2.54 8.69 4.23
N VAL A 201 -3.15 8.83 3.05
CA VAL A 201 -2.52 8.47 1.78
C VAL A 201 -1.63 9.61 1.26
N VAL A 202 -2.15 10.83 1.23
CA VAL A 202 -1.52 11.95 0.51
C VAL A 202 -0.34 12.56 1.29
N VAL A 203 -0.51 12.78 2.59
CA VAL A 203 0.49 13.52 3.38
C VAL A 203 1.84 12.82 3.46
N PRO A 204 1.95 11.50 3.70
CA PRO A 204 3.24 10.81 3.69
C PRO A 204 3.92 10.88 2.33
N ASN A 205 3.17 10.76 1.23
CA ASN A 205 3.72 10.83 -0.12
C ASN A 205 4.25 12.23 -0.50
N ILE A 206 3.84 13.27 0.21
CA ILE A 206 4.40 14.63 0.06
C ILE A 206 5.57 14.83 1.03
N LEU A 207 5.44 14.38 2.27
CA LEU A 207 6.45 14.63 3.32
C LEU A 207 7.70 13.78 3.14
N LEU A 208 7.59 12.49 2.80
CA LEU A 208 8.74 11.60 2.69
C LEU A 208 9.77 12.07 1.65
N PRO A 209 9.39 12.50 0.43
CA PRO A 209 10.34 13.06 -0.51
C PRO A 209 11.01 14.37 -0.04
N LEU A 210 10.31 15.17 0.78
CA LEU A 210 10.85 16.44 1.30
C LEU A 210 11.95 16.24 2.36
N ILE A 211 11.93 15.11 3.06
CA ILE A 211 12.96 14.77 4.08
C ILE A 211 14.03 13.82 3.55
N GLY A 212 14.07 13.60 2.22
CA GLY A 212 15.10 12.82 1.57
C GLY A 212 14.93 11.29 1.65
N PHE A 213 13.66 10.86 1.81
CA PHE A 213 13.26 9.45 1.80
C PHE A 213 12.56 9.10 0.50
#